data_e106caa71f7ec48e7f3e01d73d5dff35
#
_entry.id   e106caa71f7ec48e7f3e01d73d5dff35
#
_cell.length_a   1.000
_cell.length_b   1.000
_cell.length_c   1.000
_cell.angle_alpha   90.00
_cell.angle_beta   90.00
_cell.angle_gamma   90.00
#
_symmetry.space_group_name_H-M   'P 1'
#
loop_
_entity.id
_entity.type
_entity.pdbx_description
1 polymer ?
#
loop_
_entity_poly.entity_id
_entity_poly.type
_entity_poly.pdbx_seq_one_letter_code
_entity_poly.pdbx_strand_id
1 'polypeptide(L)'
;MNFDLLYTMLNTESVSGGEIPLQKKVAAYMRGAGFAVDTDTTGNVIAHINEESAVKVLMSGHIDEIGFRVTYISENGMIHVNKAGFIRPELMQGKRVTVLGKKRITGVMGILLKDGNVRTDVALKDMYIDCGFTSDKQAAELVTPGDFVTYTYTYDMLENNCIAGRGLDDKLGAFTVMQALMRAKELGAKVGVYAATTVGEETTMRGAYFAAARIKPTLAIAVDVIHSSDYPGSDVERFGKIDLGKGPVLVRSACSNEPTVRRMEDAAKKAGIAVQYEVAGGVTGTDSDKMHLSAEGIPMAVLSIPLRYMHSPSEVGCLTDVEESIELLAQFIASLDESFTADPFEA
;
A
#
# COMPACT_ATOMS: atom_id res chain seq x y z
N MET A 1 16.75 -12.11 1.22
CA MET A 1 16.57 -10.65 1.40
C MET A 1 16.41 -10.30 2.89
N ASN A 2 16.70 -9.07 3.31
CA ASN A 2 16.42 -8.60 4.69
C ASN A 2 15.05 -7.93 4.74
N PHE A 3 14.15 -8.43 5.57
CA PHE A 3 12.78 -7.94 5.74
C PHE A 3 12.58 -7.05 6.99
N ASP A 4 13.64 -6.59 7.66
CA ASP A 4 13.54 -5.79 8.89
C ASP A 4 12.70 -4.51 8.72
N LEU A 5 12.82 -3.86 7.55
CA LEU A 5 12.00 -2.69 7.24
C LEU A 5 10.52 -3.08 7.09
N LEU A 6 10.22 -4.19 6.39
CA LEU A 6 8.84 -4.68 6.25
C LEU A 6 8.23 -4.99 7.63
N TYR A 7 8.96 -5.72 8.47
CA TYR A 7 8.46 -6.02 9.82
C TYR A 7 8.29 -4.77 10.68
N THR A 8 9.14 -3.75 10.48
CA THR A 8 8.96 -2.44 11.12
C THR A 8 7.68 -1.76 10.64
N MET A 9 7.38 -1.82 9.32
CA MET A 9 6.15 -1.28 8.74
C MET A 9 4.91 -2.00 9.29
N LEU A 10 4.91 -3.34 9.31
CA LEU A 10 3.79 -4.14 9.79
C LEU A 10 3.52 -3.96 11.29
N ASN A 11 4.56 -3.75 12.09
CA ASN A 11 4.45 -3.48 13.52
C ASN A 11 4.12 -2.03 13.89
N THR A 12 3.96 -1.16 12.88
CA THR A 12 3.65 0.26 13.12
C THR A 12 2.32 0.60 12.47
N GLU A 13 1.43 1.20 13.23
CA GLU A 13 0.14 1.64 12.74
C GLU A 13 0.31 2.86 11.82
N SER A 14 -0.49 2.87 10.75
CA SER A 14 -0.48 3.96 9.75
C SER A 14 -1.84 4.14 9.08
N VAL A 15 -2.91 4.13 9.87
CA VAL A 15 -4.25 4.40 9.32
C VAL A 15 -4.22 5.70 8.54
N SER A 16 -4.89 5.71 7.36
CA SER A 16 -4.90 6.87 6.45
C SER A 16 -5.17 8.20 7.19
N GLY A 17 -4.21 9.13 7.09
CA GLY A 17 -4.14 10.37 7.86
C GLY A 17 -3.32 10.30 9.16
N GLY A 18 -2.83 9.12 9.54
CA GLY A 18 -2.00 8.86 10.72
C GLY A 18 -0.60 8.30 10.42
N GLU A 19 -0.07 8.48 9.22
CA GLU A 19 1.10 7.80 8.68
C GLU A 19 2.45 8.31 9.25
N ILE A 20 2.50 9.53 9.75
CA ILE A 20 3.75 10.22 10.12
C ILE A 20 4.65 9.42 11.09
N PRO A 21 4.14 8.70 12.10
CA PRO A 21 5.00 7.87 12.95
C PRO A 21 5.76 6.80 12.18
N LEU A 22 5.11 6.15 11.19
CA LEU A 22 5.75 5.15 10.34
C LEU A 22 6.69 5.81 9.33
N GLN A 23 6.29 6.89 8.69
CA GLN A 23 7.12 7.64 7.74
C GLN A 23 8.46 8.09 8.36
N LYS A 24 8.46 8.50 9.63
CA LYS A 24 9.71 8.83 10.34
C LYS A 24 10.65 7.63 10.45
N LYS A 25 10.13 6.41 10.64
CA LYS A 25 10.93 5.19 10.70
C LYS A 25 11.50 4.82 9.33
N VAL A 26 10.70 4.94 8.27
CA VAL A 26 11.15 4.72 6.88
C VAL A 26 12.26 5.70 6.52
N ALA A 27 12.06 6.99 6.78
CA ALA A 27 13.08 8.02 6.53
C ALA A 27 14.39 7.75 7.29
N ALA A 28 14.29 7.35 8.56
CA ALA A 28 15.46 7.01 9.37
C ALA A 28 16.20 5.79 8.81
N TYR A 29 15.47 4.75 8.41
CA TYR A 29 16.03 3.53 7.82
C TYR A 29 16.80 3.85 6.53
N MET A 30 16.19 4.59 5.59
CA MET A 30 16.80 4.90 4.31
C MET A 30 18.01 5.84 4.45
N ARG A 31 17.95 6.83 5.36
CA ARG A 31 19.13 7.65 5.71
C ARG A 31 20.25 6.82 6.33
N GLY A 32 19.90 5.87 7.23
CA GLY A 32 20.86 4.94 7.82
C GLY A 32 21.53 4.03 6.80
N ALA A 33 20.84 3.71 5.70
CA ALA A 33 21.37 2.95 4.57
C ALA A 33 22.16 3.83 3.57
N GLY A 34 22.35 5.13 3.83
CA GLY A 34 23.18 6.03 3.01
C GLY A 34 22.49 6.57 1.75
N PHE A 35 21.15 6.71 1.79
CA PHE A 35 20.38 7.34 0.72
C PHE A 35 20.06 8.79 1.05
N ALA A 36 19.99 9.64 0.03
CA ALA A 36 19.35 10.94 0.13
C ALA A 36 17.84 10.74 0.37
N VAL A 37 17.27 11.47 1.32
CA VAL A 37 15.87 11.31 1.71
C VAL A 37 15.23 12.67 1.93
N ASP A 38 14.27 12.96 1.10
CA ASP A 38 13.38 14.10 1.20
C ASP A 38 12.09 13.74 1.93
N THR A 39 11.45 14.75 2.49
CA THR A 39 10.07 14.70 2.97
C THR A 39 9.31 15.89 2.43
N ASP A 40 8.02 15.78 2.26
CA ASP A 40 7.18 16.88 1.81
C ASP A 40 6.10 17.25 2.83
N THR A 41 5.41 18.35 2.58
CA THR A 41 4.33 18.85 3.45
C THR A 41 3.07 17.98 3.40
N THR A 42 2.96 17.09 2.41
CA THR A 42 1.86 16.12 2.32
C THR A 42 2.08 14.97 3.29
N GLY A 43 3.35 14.66 3.61
CA GLY A 43 3.76 13.60 4.54
C GLY A 43 4.49 12.45 3.86
N ASN A 44 4.83 12.55 2.58
CA ASN A 44 5.59 11.54 1.87
C ASN A 44 7.05 11.47 2.33
N VAL A 45 7.64 10.28 2.20
CA VAL A 45 9.09 10.07 2.28
C VAL A 45 9.58 9.63 0.91
N ILE A 46 10.59 10.31 0.39
CA ILE A 46 11.13 10.08 -0.94
C ILE A 46 12.65 9.85 -0.82
N ALA A 47 13.07 8.61 -1.00
CA ALA A 47 14.49 8.26 -1.09
C ALA A 47 14.93 8.30 -2.55
N HIS A 48 16.16 8.75 -2.84
CA HIS A 48 16.58 8.89 -4.23
C HIS A 48 18.10 8.75 -4.44
N ILE A 49 18.47 8.51 -5.70
CA ILE A 49 19.84 8.52 -6.22
C ILE A 49 19.87 9.25 -7.59
N ASN A 50 21.03 9.72 -7.98
CA ASN A 50 21.30 10.30 -9.31
C ASN A 50 20.34 11.44 -9.68
N GLU A 51 20.04 12.33 -8.75
CA GLU A 51 19.05 13.41 -8.93
C GLU A 51 19.34 14.37 -10.08
N GLU A 52 20.62 14.47 -10.49
CA GLU A 52 21.09 15.30 -11.59
C GLU A 52 20.72 14.76 -12.98
N SER A 53 20.29 13.50 -13.07
CA SER A 53 19.91 12.89 -14.35
C SER A 53 18.69 13.59 -14.95
N ALA A 54 18.70 13.78 -16.27
CA ALA A 54 17.56 14.31 -17.00
C ALA A 54 16.41 13.29 -17.05
N VAL A 55 16.73 11.99 -17.13
CA VAL A 55 15.78 10.91 -17.07
C VAL A 55 15.51 10.53 -15.60
N LYS A 56 14.28 10.64 -15.17
CA LYS A 56 13.85 10.35 -13.79
C LYS A 56 12.76 9.29 -13.76
N VAL A 57 12.95 8.29 -12.93
CA VAL A 57 11.95 7.25 -12.66
C VAL A 57 11.47 7.39 -11.22
N LEU A 58 10.16 7.54 -11.02
CA LEU A 58 9.52 7.55 -9.72
C LEU A 58 8.83 6.20 -9.51
N MET A 59 9.17 5.50 -8.45
CA MET A 59 8.38 4.39 -7.91
C MET A 59 7.59 4.86 -6.70
N SER A 60 6.31 4.51 -6.59
CA SER A 60 5.49 4.77 -5.39
C SER A 60 4.86 3.49 -4.88
N GLY A 61 4.77 3.37 -3.56
CA GLY A 61 3.94 2.41 -2.85
C GLY A 61 3.36 3.10 -1.63
N HIS A 62 2.07 2.89 -1.34
CA HIS A 62 1.45 3.64 -0.26
C HIS A 62 1.73 3.03 1.12
N ILE A 63 1.86 3.92 2.10
CA ILE A 63 2.25 3.54 3.46
C ILE A 63 1.07 3.51 4.42
N ASP A 64 -0.04 4.10 4.02
CA ASP A 64 -1.26 4.06 4.83
C ASP A 64 -1.96 2.70 4.72
N GLU A 65 -2.81 2.43 5.66
CA GLU A 65 -3.63 1.23 5.76
C GLU A 65 -5.07 1.64 6.09
N ILE A 66 -6.03 0.78 5.73
CA ILE A 66 -7.42 0.96 6.14
C ILE A 66 -7.57 0.91 7.65
N GLY A 67 -8.56 1.60 8.17
CA GLY A 67 -8.88 1.63 9.59
C GLY A 67 -10.08 2.50 9.90
N PHE A 68 -10.14 3.01 11.12
CA PHE A 68 -11.28 3.82 11.53
C PHE A 68 -10.82 5.08 12.26
N ARG A 69 -11.76 6.04 12.37
CA ARG A 69 -11.63 7.21 13.24
C ARG A 69 -12.82 7.29 14.19
N VAL A 70 -12.50 7.58 15.45
CA VAL A 70 -13.53 7.81 16.47
C VAL A 70 -14.39 9.00 16.10
N THR A 71 -15.72 8.83 16.14
CA THR A 71 -16.68 9.91 15.87
C THR A 71 -17.44 10.36 17.10
N TYR A 72 -17.80 9.42 17.96
CA TYR A 72 -18.67 9.67 19.11
C TYR A 72 -18.44 8.62 20.20
N ILE A 73 -18.65 8.98 21.44
CA ILE A 73 -18.66 8.10 22.62
C ILE A 73 -20.03 8.18 23.24
N SER A 74 -20.73 7.05 23.34
CA SER A 74 -22.07 6.97 23.92
C SER A 74 -22.05 6.98 25.45
N GLU A 75 -23.14 7.36 26.10
CA GLU A 75 -23.26 7.48 27.57
C GLU A 75 -22.80 6.22 28.34
N ASN A 76 -22.96 5.04 27.74
CA ASN A 76 -22.51 3.76 28.28
C ASN A 76 -21.03 3.41 27.92
N GLY A 77 -20.28 4.34 27.33
CA GLY A 77 -18.84 4.19 27.05
C GLY A 77 -18.52 3.46 25.74
N MET A 78 -19.49 3.12 24.88
CA MET A 78 -19.22 2.53 23.58
C MET A 78 -18.69 3.59 22.62
N ILE A 79 -17.68 3.21 21.81
CA ILE A 79 -17.00 4.11 20.88
C ILE A 79 -17.54 3.88 19.47
N HIS A 80 -18.08 4.91 18.85
CA HIS A 80 -18.54 4.90 17.47
C HIS A 80 -17.48 5.42 16.53
N VAL A 81 -17.45 4.93 15.30
CA VAL A 81 -16.36 5.19 14.35
C VAL A 81 -16.87 5.44 12.92
N ASN A 82 -16.09 6.19 12.16
CA ASN A 82 -16.13 6.21 10.70
C ASN A 82 -14.94 5.45 10.13
N LYS A 83 -15.12 4.89 8.94
CA LYS A 83 -14.04 4.22 8.20
C LYS A 83 -13.08 5.22 7.56
N ALA A 84 -11.81 4.84 7.53
CA ALA A 84 -10.78 5.40 6.66
C ALA A 84 -10.36 4.30 5.68
N GLY A 85 -10.64 4.49 4.40
CA GLY A 85 -10.48 3.46 3.37
C GLY A 85 -11.74 2.59 3.16
N PHE A 86 -11.59 1.56 2.32
CA PHE A 86 -12.68 0.66 1.98
C PHE A 86 -12.75 -0.50 2.96
N ILE A 87 -13.70 -0.47 3.90
CA ILE A 87 -13.91 -1.50 4.92
C ILE A 87 -15.29 -2.16 4.71
N ARG A 88 -15.34 -3.48 4.84
CA ARG A 88 -16.57 -4.29 4.81
C ARG A 88 -17.08 -4.49 6.23
N PRO A 89 -18.18 -3.82 6.63
CA PRO A 89 -18.70 -3.90 8.00
C PRO A 89 -19.06 -5.31 8.44
N GLU A 90 -19.51 -6.16 7.53
CA GLU A 90 -19.90 -7.55 7.80
C GLU A 90 -18.76 -8.44 8.30
N LEU A 91 -17.50 -8.05 8.04
CA LEU A 91 -16.32 -8.79 8.51
C LEU A 91 -15.86 -8.38 9.90
N MET A 92 -16.47 -7.35 10.50
CA MET A 92 -15.91 -6.67 11.67
C MET A 92 -16.31 -7.28 13.01
N GLN A 93 -17.45 -7.95 13.10
CA GLN A 93 -17.95 -8.47 14.39
C GLN A 93 -16.94 -9.37 15.09
N GLY A 94 -16.66 -9.06 16.35
CA GLY A 94 -15.75 -9.82 17.20
C GLY A 94 -14.26 -9.56 16.90
N LYS A 95 -13.93 -8.70 15.92
CA LYS A 95 -12.53 -8.37 15.65
C LYS A 95 -11.94 -7.51 16.77
N ARG A 96 -10.70 -7.83 17.12
CA ARG A 96 -9.94 -7.02 18.08
C ARG A 96 -9.35 -5.82 17.36
N VAL A 97 -9.51 -4.66 17.98
CA VAL A 97 -8.99 -3.38 17.46
C VAL A 97 -8.17 -2.66 18.54
N THR A 98 -7.33 -1.75 18.11
CA THR A 98 -6.56 -0.86 18.99
C THR A 98 -6.99 0.57 18.71
N VAL A 99 -7.56 1.23 19.72
CA VAL A 99 -7.83 2.67 19.70
C VAL A 99 -6.54 3.39 20.08
N LEU A 100 -6.09 4.31 19.23
CA LEU A 100 -4.87 5.11 19.41
C LEU A 100 -5.20 6.47 20.02
N GLY A 101 -5.70 6.43 21.26
CA GLY A 101 -5.97 7.62 22.06
C GLY A 101 -4.72 8.11 22.82
N LYS A 102 -4.89 8.68 24.03
CA LYS A 102 -3.76 9.09 24.89
C LYS A 102 -2.80 7.92 25.21
N LYS A 103 -3.29 6.70 25.13
CA LYS A 103 -2.53 5.45 25.14
C LYS A 103 -3.19 4.46 24.19
N ARG A 104 -2.51 3.36 23.90
CA ARG A 104 -3.09 2.24 23.14
C ARG A 104 -4.12 1.52 24.00
N ILE A 105 -5.33 1.37 23.50
CA ILE A 105 -6.47 0.74 24.19
C ILE A 105 -6.99 -0.37 23.32
N THR A 106 -7.00 -1.61 23.82
CA THR A 106 -7.60 -2.72 23.11
C THR A 106 -9.12 -2.65 23.26
N GLY A 107 -9.83 -2.85 22.16
CA GLY A 107 -11.28 -3.00 22.12
C GLY A 107 -11.71 -4.16 21.24
N VAL A 108 -12.98 -4.45 21.29
CA VAL A 108 -13.63 -5.45 20.44
C VAL A 108 -14.71 -4.77 19.62
N MET A 109 -14.71 -5.02 18.32
CA MET A 109 -15.72 -4.49 17.41
C MET A 109 -17.04 -5.24 17.63
N GLY A 110 -18.07 -4.53 18.02
CA GLY A 110 -19.44 -5.00 18.15
C GLY A 110 -20.30 -4.52 16.98
N ILE A 111 -21.37 -5.24 16.71
CA ILE A 111 -22.37 -4.90 15.72
C ILE A 111 -23.74 -4.96 16.40
N LEU A 112 -24.59 -3.95 16.15
CA LEU A 112 -25.95 -3.95 16.65
C LEU A 112 -26.72 -5.17 16.12
N LEU A 113 -27.25 -5.96 17.02
CA LEU A 113 -28.09 -7.11 16.67
C LEU A 113 -29.50 -6.63 16.27
N LYS A 114 -30.16 -7.38 15.41
CA LYS A 114 -31.59 -7.22 15.12
C LYS A 114 -32.35 -8.42 15.70
N ASP A 115 -33.25 -8.14 16.62
CA ASP A 115 -34.05 -9.18 17.31
C ASP A 115 -33.18 -10.31 17.92
N GLY A 116 -31.99 -9.94 18.46
CA GLY A 116 -31.02 -10.86 19.03
C GLY A 116 -30.20 -11.68 18.02
N ASN A 117 -30.41 -11.48 16.72
CA ASN A 117 -29.70 -12.20 15.66
C ASN A 117 -28.63 -11.37 15.02
N VAL A 118 -27.55 -12.03 14.56
CA VAL A 118 -26.49 -11.41 13.76
C VAL A 118 -27.08 -11.00 12.41
N ARG A 119 -26.83 -9.76 12.02
CA ARG A 119 -27.29 -9.20 10.76
C ARG A 119 -26.34 -9.55 9.62
N THR A 120 -26.91 -9.73 8.43
CA THR A 120 -26.17 -9.86 7.17
C THR A 120 -26.11 -8.53 6.40
N ASP A 121 -26.97 -7.56 6.73
CA ASP A 121 -27.10 -6.23 6.14
C ASP A 121 -26.45 -5.15 7.03
N VAL A 122 -25.23 -5.40 7.50
CA VAL A 122 -24.52 -4.51 8.45
C VAL A 122 -24.06 -3.25 7.75
N ALA A 123 -24.42 -2.10 8.31
CA ALA A 123 -23.90 -0.81 7.90
C ALA A 123 -22.90 -0.26 8.93
N LEU A 124 -22.08 0.70 8.55
CA LEU A 124 -21.09 1.31 9.45
C LEU A 124 -21.73 1.90 10.72
N LYS A 125 -22.91 2.51 10.60
CA LYS A 125 -23.68 3.04 11.74
C LYS A 125 -24.11 2.00 12.79
N ASP A 126 -24.07 0.72 12.41
CA ASP A 126 -24.44 -0.38 13.28
C ASP A 126 -23.23 -0.90 14.10
N MET A 127 -22.05 -0.33 13.86
CA MET A 127 -20.79 -0.75 14.50
C MET A 127 -20.45 0.13 15.69
N TYR A 128 -19.86 -0.48 16.70
CA TYR A 128 -19.28 0.19 17.86
C TYR A 128 -18.08 -0.59 18.38
N ILE A 129 -17.25 0.05 19.20
CA ILE A 129 -16.11 -0.59 19.85
C ILE A 129 -16.36 -0.63 21.35
N ASP A 130 -16.27 -1.80 21.91
CA ASP A 130 -16.29 -2.03 23.35
C ASP A 130 -14.85 -2.14 23.87
N CYS A 131 -14.43 -1.14 24.66
CA CYS A 131 -13.14 -1.12 25.36
C CYS A 131 -13.28 -1.38 26.87
N GLY A 132 -14.46 -1.81 27.34
CA GLY A 132 -14.75 -2.04 28.74
C GLY A 132 -15.02 -0.77 29.56
N PHE A 133 -15.25 0.37 28.92
CA PHE A 133 -15.68 1.59 29.60
C PHE A 133 -17.13 1.48 30.02
N THR A 134 -17.48 2.09 31.15
CA THR A 134 -18.84 2.08 31.70
C THR A 134 -19.57 3.42 31.59
N SER A 135 -18.87 4.45 31.07
CA SER A 135 -19.44 5.75 30.79
C SER A 135 -18.62 6.54 29.76
N ASP A 136 -19.27 7.49 29.11
CA ASP A 136 -18.64 8.48 28.25
C ASP A 136 -17.53 9.26 28.93
N LYS A 137 -17.72 9.65 30.18
CA LYS A 137 -16.73 10.40 31.00
C LYS A 137 -15.45 9.61 31.20
N GLN A 138 -15.59 8.31 31.53
CA GLN A 138 -14.44 7.43 31.70
C GLN A 138 -13.70 7.24 30.36
N ALA A 139 -14.41 7.02 29.28
CA ALA A 139 -13.81 6.87 27.98
C ALA A 139 -13.12 8.16 27.50
N ALA A 140 -13.74 9.33 27.70
CA ALA A 140 -13.21 10.63 27.30
C ALA A 140 -11.92 11.05 28.03
N GLU A 141 -11.57 10.40 29.13
CA GLU A 141 -10.25 10.59 29.75
C GLU A 141 -9.12 10.11 28.85
N LEU A 142 -9.37 9.12 27.99
CA LEU A 142 -8.37 8.41 27.19
C LEU A 142 -8.59 8.51 25.69
N VAL A 143 -9.82 8.71 25.24
CA VAL A 143 -10.23 8.68 23.83
C VAL A 143 -10.97 9.98 23.48
N THR A 144 -10.68 10.51 22.31
CA THR A 144 -11.35 11.71 21.78
C THR A 144 -11.83 11.48 20.35
N PRO A 145 -12.90 12.15 19.90
CA PRO A 145 -13.28 12.16 18.48
C PRO A 145 -12.08 12.58 17.62
N GLY A 146 -11.85 11.81 16.54
CA GLY A 146 -10.70 11.96 15.65
C GLY A 146 -9.55 10.99 15.93
N ASP A 147 -9.50 10.31 17.07
CA ASP A 147 -8.50 9.28 17.32
C ASP A 147 -8.60 8.14 16.32
N PHE A 148 -7.44 7.58 15.95
CA PHE A 148 -7.37 6.48 15.01
C PHE A 148 -7.65 5.14 15.66
N VAL A 149 -8.18 4.22 14.88
CA VAL A 149 -8.40 2.83 15.29
C VAL A 149 -7.92 1.90 14.17
N THR A 150 -7.11 0.93 14.55
CA THR A 150 -6.59 -0.10 13.64
C THR A 150 -6.87 -1.50 14.17
N TYR A 151 -6.70 -2.52 13.34
CA TYR A 151 -6.77 -3.91 13.79
C TYR A 151 -5.59 -4.23 14.73
N THR A 152 -5.84 -4.99 15.79
CA THR A 152 -4.79 -5.35 16.76
C THR A 152 -3.79 -6.35 16.18
N TYR A 153 -4.21 -7.21 15.25
CA TYR A 153 -3.36 -8.19 14.60
C TYR A 153 -2.26 -7.49 13.80
N THR A 154 -1.05 -7.97 13.89
CA THR A 154 0.10 -7.44 13.13
C THR A 154 0.41 -8.33 11.93
N TYR A 155 1.13 -9.43 12.14
CA TYR A 155 1.40 -10.42 11.11
C TYR A 155 1.82 -11.77 11.71
N ASP A 156 1.66 -12.83 10.94
CA ASP A 156 2.21 -14.16 11.17
C ASP A 156 2.80 -14.73 9.89
N MET A 157 3.86 -15.50 10.00
CA MET A 157 4.38 -16.27 8.88
C MET A 157 3.54 -17.53 8.69
N LEU A 158 3.18 -17.79 7.44
CA LEU A 158 2.48 -18.99 7.01
C LEU A 158 3.44 -19.93 6.26
N GLU A 159 2.94 -21.10 5.88
CA GLU A 159 3.70 -22.03 5.04
C GLU A 159 3.98 -21.44 3.65
N ASN A 160 4.98 -22.00 2.95
CA ASN A 160 5.37 -21.63 1.60
C ASN A 160 5.77 -20.15 1.42
N ASN A 161 6.48 -19.60 2.40
CA ASN A 161 6.96 -18.21 2.39
C ASN A 161 5.82 -17.18 2.28
N CYS A 162 4.60 -17.56 2.70
CA CYS A 162 3.48 -16.64 2.78
C CYS A 162 3.48 -15.89 4.12
N ILE A 163 2.89 -14.72 4.13
CA ILE A 163 2.70 -13.88 5.31
C ILE A 163 1.23 -13.48 5.40
N ALA A 164 0.66 -13.58 6.60
CA ALA A 164 -0.66 -13.03 6.89
C ALA A 164 -0.52 -11.81 7.78
N GLY A 165 -1.26 -10.74 7.50
CA GLY A 165 -1.15 -9.51 8.29
C GLY A 165 -2.21 -8.49 7.98
N ARG A 166 -2.29 -7.43 8.80
CA ARG A 166 -3.02 -6.22 8.45
C ARG A 166 -2.13 -5.29 7.63
N GLY A 167 -2.74 -4.55 6.71
CA GLY A 167 -2.05 -3.51 5.95
C GLY A 167 -0.87 -4.07 5.14
N LEU A 168 -0.97 -5.32 4.67
CA LEU A 168 -0.11 -5.79 3.58
C LEU A 168 -0.38 -4.95 2.34
N ASP A 169 -1.60 -4.53 2.17
CA ASP A 169 -2.07 -3.43 1.34
C ASP A 169 -1.78 -2.08 2.03
N ASP A 170 -0.78 -1.27 1.60
CA ASP A 170 0.23 -1.60 0.60
C ASP A 170 1.66 -1.49 1.20
N LYS A 171 1.82 -1.97 2.44
CA LYS A 171 3.17 -2.01 3.04
C LYS A 171 4.11 -2.96 2.28
N LEU A 172 3.56 -3.91 1.50
CA LEU A 172 4.36 -4.74 0.61
C LEU A 172 4.94 -3.91 -0.54
N GLY A 173 4.13 -3.08 -1.21
CA GLY A 173 4.58 -2.19 -2.26
C GLY A 173 5.49 -1.08 -1.72
N ALA A 174 5.15 -0.46 -0.59
CA ALA A 174 6.01 0.53 0.07
C ALA A 174 7.41 -0.04 0.41
N PHE A 175 7.47 -1.27 0.91
CA PHE A 175 8.73 -1.98 1.12
C PHE A 175 9.45 -2.28 -0.20
N THR A 176 8.70 -2.75 -1.19
CA THR A 176 9.23 -3.11 -2.52
C THR A 176 9.93 -1.93 -3.18
N VAL A 177 9.33 -0.74 -3.20
CA VAL A 177 9.95 0.42 -3.86
C VAL A 177 11.23 0.87 -3.17
N MET A 178 11.29 0.78 -1.83
CA MET A 178 12.51 1.13 -1.09
C MET A 178 13.64 0.12 -1.34
N GLN A 179 13.32 -1.17 -1.37
CA GLN A 179 14.31 -2.22 -1.66
C GLN A 179 14.74 -2.21 -3.14
N ALA A 180 13.82 -1.93 -4.06
CA ALA A 180 14.13 -1.81 -5.49
C ALA A 180 15.11 -0.65 -5.75
N LEU A 181 14.95 0.49 -5.06
CA LEU A 181 15.91 1.59 -5.11
C LEU A 181 17.31 1.14 -4.62
N MET A 182 17.37 0.44 -3.50
CA MET A 182 18.64 -0.08 -2.96
C MET A 182 19.29 -1.03 -3.97
N ARG A 183 18.52 -1.94 -4.53
CA ARG A 183 18.99 -2.94 -5.50
C ARG A 183 19.40 -2.30 -6.84
N ALA A 184 18.65 -1.31 -7.33
CA ALA A 184 19.00 -0.55 -8.53
C ALA A 184 20.34 0.18 -8.39
N LYS A 185 20.62 0.75 -7.20
CA LYS A 185 21.94 1.35 -6.87
C LYS A 185 23.05 0.31 -6.95
N GLU A 186 22.85 -0.88 -6.39
CA GLU A 186 23.83 -1.99 -6.44
C GLU A 186 24.11 -2.43 -7.90
N LEU A 187 23.08 -2.44 -8.74
CA LEU A 187 23.18 -2.79 -10.16
C LEU A 187 23.76 -1.65 -11.01
N GLY A 188 24.04 -0.49 -10.42
CA GLY A 188 24.66 0.64 -11.10
C GLY A 188 23.70 1.43 -12.01
N ALA A 189 22.47 1.65 -11.55
CA ALA A 189 21.47 2.49 -12.23
C ALA A 189 22.07 3.85 -12.62
N LYS A 190 21.84 4.27 -13.87
CA LYS A 190 22.43 5.49 -14.46
C LYS A 190 21.46 6.68 -14.44
N VAL A 191 20.17 6.41 -14.39
CA VAL A 191 19.10 7.41 -14.37
C VAL A 191 18.78 7.89 -12.95
N GLY A 192 18.07 8.99 -12.81
CA GLY A 192 17.53 9.44 -11.53
C GLY A 192 16.45 8.48 -11.04
N VAL A 193 16.61 7.90 -9.85
CA VAL A 193 15.67 6.95 -9.28
C VAL A 193 15.13 7.49 -7.97
N TYR A 194 13.82 7.56 -7.89
CA TYR A 194 13.08 8.04 -6.74
C TYR A 194 12.14 6.94 -6.24
N ALA A 195 12.22 6.58 -4.98
CA ALA A 195 11.29 5.69 -4.30
C ALA A 195 10.50 6.48 -3.27
N ALA A 196 9.19 6.53 -3.41
CA ALA A 196 8.30 7.26 -2.53
C ALA A 196 7.41 6.29 -1.74
N THR A 197 7.40 6.42 -0.40
CA THR A 197 6.28 5.93 0.39
C THR A 197 5.25 7.04 0.50
N THR A 198 4.11 6.84 -0.14
CA THR A 198 3.04 7.84 -0.30
C THR A 198 2.01 7.75 0.81
N VAL A 199 1.31 8.83 1.07
CA VAL A 199 0.29 8.92 2.13
C VAL A 199 -1.11 9.10 1.55
N GLY A 200 -2.11 8.50 2.22
CA GLY A 200 -3.52 8.74 1.94
C GLY A 200 -4.01 8.19 0.61
N GLU A 201 -3.45 7.08 0.14
CA GLU A 201 -3.95 6.37 -1.04
C GLU A 201 -5.38 5.91 -0.81
N GLU A 202 -5.63 5.18 0.27
CA GLU A 202 -6.91 4.59 0.70
C GLU A 202 -8.09 5.59 0.76
N THR A 203 -7.78 6.88 0.69
CA THR A 203 -8.79 7.93 0.80
C THR A 203 -8.79 8.92 -0.35
N THR A 204 -7.63 9.34 -0.83
CA THR A 204 -7.54 10.47 -1.78
C THR A 204 -6.43 10.33 -2.81
N MET A 205 -5.46 9.43 -2.62
CA MET A 205 -4.22 9.30 -3.43
C MET A 205 -3.40 10.60 -3.50
N ARG A 206 -3.57 11.49 -2.49
CA ARG A 206 -2.94 12.83 -2.51
C ARG A 206 -1.43 12.77 -2.46
N GLY A 207 -0.88 11.81 -1.73
CA GLY A 207 0.56 11.65 -1.58
C GLY A 207 1.24 11.44 -2.93
N ALA A 208 0.74 10.52 -3.72
CA ALA A 208 1.24 10.19 -5.04
C ALA A 208 1.14 11.36 -6.01
N TYR A 209 -0.01 12.05 -6.03
CA TYR A 209 -0.19 13.25 -6.86
C TYR A 209 0.90 14.30 -6.62
N PHE A 210 1.15 14.64 -5.34
CA PHE A 210 2.13 15.68 -5.00
C PHE A 210 3.57 15.22 -5.14
N ALA A 211 3.88 13.94 -4.89
CA ALA A 211 5.20 13.38 -5.16
C ALA A 211 5.54 13.48 -6.66
N ALA A 212 4.62 13.05 -7.52
CA ALA A 212 4.79 13.11 -8.97
C ALA A 212 4.88 14.55 -9.50
N ALA A 213 4.02 15.44 -9.01
CA ALA A 213 4.03 16.87 -9.40
C ALA A 213 5.34 17.57 -9.01
N ARG A 214 5.96 17.19 -7.89
CA ARG A 214 7.22 17.74 -7.39
C ARG A 214 8.43 17.24 -8.19
N ILE A 215 8.49 15.90 -8.41
CA ILE A 215 9.64 15.24 -9.05
C ILE A 215 9.60 15.45 -10.57
N LYS A 216 8.40 15.50 -11.16
CA LYS A 216 8.17 15.55 -12.62
C LYS A 216 8.96 14.45 -13.33
N PRO A 217 8.72 13.19 -13.03
CA PRO A 217 9.49 12.08 -13.58
C PRO A 217 9.21 11.88 -15.07
N THR A 218 10.18 11.34 -15.80
CA THR A 218 10.01 10.85 -17.17
C THR A 218 9.04 9.65 -17.22
N LEU A 219 9.07 8.84 -16.17
CA LEU A 219 8.21 7.67 -15.98
C LEU A 219 7.89 7.54 -14.50
N ALA A 220 6.62 7.22 -14.17
CA ALA A 220 6.25 6.79 -12.83
C ALA A 220 5.75 5.34 -12.83
N ILE A 221 6.03 4.60 -11.77
CA ILE A 221 5.60 3.22 -11.56
C ILE A 221 4.89 3.16 -10.21
N ALA A 222 3.59 2.89 -10.22
CA ALA A 222 2.90 2.54 -9.00
C ALA A 222 3.16 1.06 -8.69
N VAL A 223 3.54 0.80 -7.44
CA VAL A 223 3.65 -0.55 -6.90
C VAL A 223 2.58 -0.68 -5.85
N ASP A 224 1.70 -1.65 -6.02
CA ASP A 224 0.52 -1.84 -5.19
C ASP A 224 0.22 -3.34 -5.09
N VAL A 225 -0.80 -3.73 -4.37
CA VAL A 225 -1.27 -5.11 -4.32
C VAL A 225 -2.43 -5.33 -5.28
N ILE A 226 -2.72 -6.60 -5.58
CA ILE A 226 -3.84 -6.97 -6.43
C ILE A 226 -4.54 -8.21 -5.91
N HIS A 227 -5.86 -8.29 -6.10
CA HIS A 227 -6.61 -9.50 -5.78
C HIS A 227 -6.07 -10.71 -6.52
N SER A 228 -5.58 -11.71 -5.79
CA SER A 228 -5.31 -13.02 -6.37
C SER A 228 -6.62 -13.75 -6.69
N SER A 229 -6.53 -14.73 -7.57
CA SER A 229 -7.69 -15.53 -7.99
C SER A 229 -7.55 -17.01 -7.63
N ASP A 230 -6.60 -17.38 -6.80
CA ASP A 230 -6.23 -18.75 -6.45
C ASP A 230 -6.89 -19.28 -5.18
N TYR A 231 -8.04 -18.73 -4.78
CA TYR A 231 -8.79 -19.18 -3.62
C TYR A 231 -10.27 -19.46 -3.95
N PRO A 232 -10.98 -20.28 -3.15
CA PRO A 232 -12.36 -20.67 -3.43
C PRO A 232 -13.31 -19.48 -3.57
N GLY A 233 -14.10 -19.45 -4.64
CA GLY A 233 -15.08 -18.40 -4.90
C GLY A 233 -14.54 -17.17 -5.64
N SER A 234 -13.28 -17.19 -6.07
CA SER A 234 -12.72 -16.15 -6.91
C SER A 234 -13.29 -16.24 -8.34
N ASP A 235 -13.49 -15.09 -8.97
CA ASP A 235 -14.01 -14.95 -10.34
C ASP A 235 -12.82 -14.78 -11.31
N VAL A 236 -12.25 -15.92 -11.73
CA VAL A 236 -11.10 -15.95 -12.67
C VAL A 236 -11.45 -15.37 -14.05
N GLU A 237 -12.70 -15.52 -14.49
CA GLU A 237 -13.12 -14.99 -15.80
C GLU A 237 -13.13 -13.46 -15.80
N ARG A 238 -13.42 -12.87 -14.66
CA ARG A 238 -13.45 -11.41 -14.50
C ARG A 238 -12.09 -10.79 -14.19
N PHE A 239 -11.30 -11.41 -13.31
CA PHE A 239 -10.06 -10.81 -12.78
C PHE A 239 -8.79 -11.37 -13.41
N GLY A 240 -8.91 -12.41 -14.24
CA GLY A 240 -7.75 -13.13 -14.76
C GLY A 240 -7.24 -14.16 -13.75
N LYS A 241 -6.26 -14.95 -14.19
CA LYS A 241 -5.60 -15.95 -13.35
C LYS A 241 -4.37 -15.31 -12.70
N ILE A 242 -4.48 -15.01 -11.41
CA ILE A 242 -3.43 -14.42 -10.58
C ILE A 242 -3.26 -15.28 -9.34
N ASP A 243 -2.13 -15.94 -9.22
CA ASP A 243 -1.84 -16.90 -8.15
C ASP A 243 -0.71 -16.35 -7.24
N LEU A 244 -0.79 -16.55 -5.93
CA LEU A 244 0.29 -16.26 -4.99
C LEU A 244 1.52 -17.14 -5.27
N GLY A 245 2.72 -16.57 -5.11
CA GLY A 245 3.98 -17.29 -5.31
C GLY A 245 4.28 -17.60 -6.78
N LYS A 246 3.66 -16.84 -7.71
CA LYS A 246 3.87 -17.00 -9.15
C LYS A 246 4.42 -15.74 -9.83
N GLY A 247 4.96 -14.85 -9.03
CA GLY A 247 5.61 -13.63 -9.47
C GLY A 247 4.71 -12.40 -9.54
N PRO A 248 5.34 -11.24 -9.80
CA PRO A 248 4.64 -9.96 -9.91
C PRO A 248 3.64 -9.93 -11.05
N VAL A 249 2.68 -9.02 -10.93
CA VAL A 249 1.64 -8.78 -11.94
C VAL A 249 1.91 -7.47 -12.65
N LEU A 250 2.01 -7.50 -13.97
CA LEU A 250 2.07 -6.31 -14.80
C LEU A 250 0.65 -5.92 -15.22
N VAL A 251 0.27 -4.67 -14.93
CA VAL A 251 -1.08 -4.18 -15.20
C VAL A 251 -1.12 -3.52 -16.57
N ARG A 252 -2.02 -3.99 -17.43
CA ARG A 252 -2.38 -3.36 -18.72
C ARG A 252 -3.71 -2.64 -18.55
N SER A 253 -3.66 -1.33 -18.49
CA SER A 253 -4.84 -0.48 -18.33
C SER A 253 -4.90 0.59 -19.41
N ALA A 254 -6.02 1.31 -19.49
CA ALA A 254 -6.14 2.45 -20.39
C ALA A 254 -5.12 3.58 -20.05
N CYS A 255 -4.57 3.60 -18.83
CA CYS A 255 -3.58 4.58 -18.37
C CYS A 255 -2.14 4.07 -18.46
N SER A 256 -1.94 2.78 -18.74
CA SER A 256 -0.59 2.19 -18.84
C SER A 256 0.16 2.67 -20.09
N ASN A 257 1.43 3.03 -19.91
CA ASN A 257 2.35 3.25 -21.00
C ASN A 257 2.80 1.89 -21.55
N GLU A 258 2.18 1.43 -22.61
CA GLU A 258 2.39 0.10 -23.17
C GLU A 258 3.86 -0.17 -23.57
N PRO A 259 4.61 0.78 -24.18
CA PRO A 259 6.05 0.60 -24.42
C PRO A 259 6.84 0.30 -23.14
N THR A 260 6.52 0.97 -22.04
CA THR A 260 7.16 0.70 -20.74
C THR A 260 6.82 -0.68 -20.22
N VAL A 261 5.55 -1.09 -20.27
CA VAL A 261 5.13 -2.45 -19.84
C VAL A 261 5.92 -3.51 -20.60
N ARG A 262 6.06 -3.38 -21.93
CA ARG A 262 6.86 -4.32 -22.75
C ARG A 262 8.34 -4.36 -22.36
N ARG A 263 8.93 -3.20 -22.02
CA ARG A 263 10.32 -3.15 -21.53
C ARG A 263 10.46 -3.83 -20.15
N MET A 264 9.45 -3.72 -19.29
CA MET A 264 9.41 -4.45 -18.01
C MET A 264 9.28 -5.96 -18.24
N GLU A 265 8.47 -6.41 -19.21
CA GLU A 265 8.39 -7.83 -19.63
C GLU A 265 9.74 -8.35 -20.12
N ASP A 266 10.45 -7.56 -20.92
CA ASP A 266 11.79 -7.93 -21.41
C ASP A 266 12.82 -8.01 -20.27
N ALA A 267 12.73 -7.11 -19.30
CA ALA A 267 13.57 -7.14 -18.10
C ALA A 267 13.28 -8.41 -17.26
N ALA A 268 12.01 -8.72 -17.04
CA ALA A 268 11.57 -9.94 -16.34
C ALA A 268 12.12 -11.20 -17.03
N LYS A 269 11.96 -11.28 -18.35
CA LYS A 269 12.45 -12.41 -19.15
C LYS A 269 13.98 -12.58 -19.05
N LYS A 270 14.74 -11.46 -19.10
CA LYS A 270 16.19 -11.49 -18.95
C LYS A 270 16.62 -11.92 -17.57
N ALA A 271 15.88 -11.52 -16.54
CA ALA A 271 16.12 -11.91 -15.15
C ALA A 271 15.60 -13.31 -14.78
N GLY A 272 14.87 -13.98 -15.67
CA GLY A 272 14.26 -15.28 -15.40
C GLY A 272 13.08 -15.23 -14.45
N ILE A 273 12.43 -14.06 -14.32
CA ILE A 273 11.28 -13.82 -13.45
C ILE A 273 9.99 -14.08 -14.23
N ALA A 274 9.13 -14.93 -13.69
CA ALA A 274 7.79 -15.12 -14.23
C ALA A 274 6.92 -13.90 -13.90
N VAL A 275 6.10 -13.47 -14.84
CA VAL A 275 5.13 -12.38 -14.62
C VAL A 275 3.72 -12.85 -14.91
N GLN A 276 2.78 -12.29 -14.18
CA GLN A 276 1.35 -12.47 -14.37
C GLN A 276 0.75 -11.19 -14.94
N TYR A 277 -0.49 -11.20 -15.35
CA TYR A 277 -1.12 -10.05 -16.00
C TYR A 277 -2.49 -9.77 -15.42
N GLU A 278 -2.74 -8.47 -15.17
CA GLU A 278 -4.08 -7.91 -15.01
C GLU A 278 -4.42 -7.06 -16.23
N VAL A 279 -5.69 -7.08 -16.63
CA VAL A 279 -6.21 -6.18 -17.66
C VAL A 279 -7.34 -5.33 -17.07
N ALA A 280 -7.06 -4.05 -16.87
CA ALA A 280 -8.04 -3.07 -16.39
C ALA A 280 -8.52 -2.20 -17.55
N GLY A 281 -9.84 -2.16 -17.78
CA GLY A 281 -10.43 -1.37 -18.88
C GLY A 281 -10.41 0.16 -18.66
N GLY A 282 -10.03 0.62 -17.47
CA GLY A 282 -10.06 2.04 -17.09
C GLY A 282 -9.00 2.35 -16.01
N VAL A 283 -9.45 2.98 -14.93
CA VAL A 283 -8.64 3.26 -13.74
C VAL A 283 -8.18 1.96 -13.08
N THR A 284 -7.05 2.05 -12.38
CA THR A 284 -6.42 0.89 -11.73
C THR A 284 -6.80 0.74 -10.25
N GLY A 285 -7.29 1.82 -9.63
CA GLY A 285 -7.57 1.87 -8.19
C GLY A 285 -6.30 1.99 -7.35
N THR A 286 -5.20 2.48 -7.93
CA THR A 286 -3.90 2.65 -7.28
C THR A 286 -3.44 4.12 -7.35
N ASP A 287 -2.33 4.43 -6.73
CA ASP A 287 -1.63 5.73 -6.83
C ASP A 287 -1.42 6.21 -8.28
N SER A 288 -1.37 5.28 -9.26
CA SER A 288 -1.20 5.62 -10.67
C SER A 288 -2.32 6.53 -11.18
N ASP A 289 -3.55 6.34 -10.68
CA ASP A 289 -4.73 7.10 -11.12
C ASP A 289 -4.64 8.60 -10.81
N LYS A 290 -3.74 9.00 -9.94
CA LYS A 290 -3.46 10.41 -9.63
C LYS A 290 -2.13 10.88 -10.17
N MET A 291 -1.13 10.01 -10.22
CA MET A 291 0.20 10.40 -10.71
C MET A 291 0.15 10.79 -12.19
N HIS A 292 -0.54 10.01 -13.05
CA HIS A 292 -0.60 10.31 -14.48
C HIS A 292 -1.31 11.63 -14.81
N LEU A 293 -2.15 12.13 -13.91
CA LEU A 293 -2.87 13.40 -14.06
C LEU A 293 -2.06 14.60 -13.52
N SER A 294 -0.90 14.36 -12.94
CA SER A 294 -0.08 15.45 -12.38
C SER A 294 0.83 16.08 -13.44
N ALA A 295 1.36 17.26 -13.15
CA ALA A 295 2.22 18.04 -14.04
C ALA A 295 1.60 18.21 -15.45
N GLU A 296 2.31 17.79 -16.50
CA GLU A 296 1.87 17.88 -17.91
C GLU A 296 1.33 16.53 -18.44
N GLY A 297 1.04 15.59 -17.53
CA GLY A 297 0.77 14.20 -17.85
C GLY A 297 2.03 13.35 -17.71
N ILE A 298 2.00 12.32 -16.88
CA ILE A 298 3.16 11.48 -16.62
C ILE A 298 2.89 10.07 -17.17
N PRO A 299 3.77 9.54 -18.05
CA PRO A 299 3.71 8.15 -18.47
C PRO A 299 3.78 7.21 -17.26
N MET A 300 2.92 6.19 -17.22
CA MET A 300 2.74 5.32 -16.07
C MET A 300 2.88 3.85 -16.42
N ALA A 301 3.44 3.09 -15.48
CA ALA A 301 3.28 1.64 -15.40
C ALA A 301 2.76 1.27 -13.98
N VAL A 302 2.14 0.12 -13.86
CA VAL A 302 1.73 -0.45 -12.58
C VAL A 302 2.29 -1.86 -12.48
N LEU A 303 2.94 -2.14 -11.35
CA LEU A 303 3.38 -3.45 -10.95
C LEU A 303 2.64 -3.81 -9.68
N SER A 304 1.91 -4.93 -9.68
CA SER A 304 1.13 -5.35 -8.51
C SER A 304 1.66 -6.65 -7.91
N ILE A 305 1.48 -6.77 -6.59
CA ILE A 305 1.85 -7.94 -5.81
C ILE A 305 0.57 -8.72 -5.48
N PRO A 306 0.46 -10.02 -5.83
CA PRO A 306 -0.73 -10.80 -5.52
C PRO A 306 -1.07 -10.81 -4.03
N LEU A 307 -2.34 -10.59 -3.69
CA LEU A 307 -2.84 -10.56 -2.32
C LEU A 307 -4.19 -11.27 -2.22
N ARG A 308 -4.39 -12.12 -1.21
CA ARG A 308 -5.70 -12.66 -0.84
C ARG A 308 -6.32 -11.83 0.25
N TYR A 309 -7.66 -11.75 0.21
CA TYR A 309 -8.47 -11.13 1.28
C TYR A 309 -8.17 -9.65 1.50
N MET A 310 -7.77 -8.93 0.46
CA MET A 310 -7.53 -7.48 0.47
C MET A 310 -8.67 -6.74 1.19
N HIS A 311 -8.31 -5.67 1.92
CA HIS A 311 -9.24 -4.86 2.72
C HIS A 311 -9.96 -5.64 3.82
N SER A 312 -9.34 -6.73 4.32
CA SER A 312 -9.81 -7.46 5.48
C SER A 312 -8.89 -7.25 6.69
N PRO A 313 -9.32 -7.64 7.91
CA PRO A 313 -8.46 -7.57 9.09
C PRO A 313 -7.19 -8.43 9.03
N SER A 314 -7.12 -9.35 8.07
CA SER A 314 -5.98 -10.25 7.87
C SER A 314 -5.90 -10.64 6.39
N GLU A 315 -4.95 -10.05 5.71
CA GLU A 315 -4.62 -10.25 4.31
C GLU A 315 -3.53 -11.32 4.21
N VAL A 316 -3.36 -11.93 3.03
CA VAL A 316 -2.30 -12.94 2.81
C VAL A 316 -1.56 -12.64 1.52
N GLY A 317 -0.24 -12.45 1.64
CA GLY A 317 0.70 -12.27 0.53
C GLY A 317 1.79 -13.33 0.53
N CYS A 318 2.65 -13.32 -0.49
CA CYS A 318 3.82 -14.20 -0.60
C CYS A 318 5.09 -13.35 -0.70
N LEU A 319 6.06 -13.61 0.19
CA LEU A 319 7.33 -12.86 0.18
C LEU A 319 8.19 -13.17 -1.06
N THR A 320 7.97 -14.30 -1.72
CA THR A 320 8.62 -14.60 -3.00
C THR A 320 8.18 -13.63 -4.09
N ASP A 321 6.88 -13.30 -4.16
CA ASP A 321 6.37 -12.32 -5.13
C ASP A 321 6.95 -10.93 -4.85
N VAL A 322 7.15 -10.58 -3.57
CA VAL A 322 7.82 -9.33 -3.16
C VAL A 322 9.27 -9.29 -3.63
N GLU A 323 10.04 -10.36 -3.38
CA GLU A 323 11.44 -10.46 -3.80
C GLU A 323 11.59 -10.38 -5.32
N GLU A 324 10.73 -11.06 -6.07
CA GLU A 324 10.71 -11.02 -7.54
C GLU A 324 10.29 -9.65 -8.07
N SER A 325 9.35 -8.96 -7.42
CA SER A 325 8.95 -7.58 -7.74
C SER A 325 10.12 -6.61 -7.57
N ILE A 326 10.86 -6.72 -6.48
CA ILE A 326 12.06 -5.91 -6.21
C ILE A 326 13.11 -6.11 -7.29
N GLU A 327 13.43 -7.36 -7.60
CA GLU A 327 14.46 -7.67 -8.61
C GLU A 327 14.02 -7.21 -10.00
N LEU A 328 12.76 -7.41 -10.38
CA LEU A 328 12.22 -6.95 -11.67
C LEU A 328 12.36 -5.44 -11.82
N LEU A 329 11.91 -4.66 -10.83
CA LEU A 329 12.01 -3.20 -10.85
C LEU A 329 13.47 -2.75 -10.94
N ALA A 330 14.35 -3.36 -10.14
CA ALA A 330 15.76 -3.00 -10.13
C ALA A 330 16.46 -3.31 -11.47
N GLN A 331 16.18 -4.47 -12.07
CA GLN A 331 16.72 -4.85 -13.38
C GLN A 331 16.19 -3.95 -14.49
N PHE A 332 14.90 -3.64 -14.48
CA PHE A 332 14.30 -2.70 -15.41
C PHE A 332 14.98 -1.33 -15.31
N ILE A 333 15.08 -0.75 -14.11
CA ILE A 333 15.68 0.56 -13.88
C ILE A 333 17.17 0.56 -14.27
N ALA A 334 17.93 -0.46 -13.91
CA ALA A 334 19.35 -0.58 -14.26
C ALA A 334 19.59 -0.70 -15.78
N SER A 335 18.56 -1.13 -16.53
CA SER A 335 18.62 -1.20 -18.01
C SER A 335 18.41 0.14 -18.71
N LEU A 336 17.97 1.17 -17.98
CA LEU A 336 17.71 2.51 -18.52
C LEU A 336 18.97 3.37 -18.54
N ASP A 337 19.02 4.29 -19.50
CA ASP A 337 20.05 5.31 -19.61
C ASP A 337 19.45 6.66 -20.02
N GLU A 338 20.28 7.66 -20.25
CA GLU A 338 19.87 9.03 -20.63
C GLU A 338 19.14 9.12 -21.99
N SER A 339 19.13 8.04 -22.79
CA SER A 339 18.39 7.97 -24.05
C SER A 339 16.97 7.45 -23.89
N PHE A 340 16.59 7.05 -22.67
CA PHE A 340 15.25 6.52 -22.42
C PHE A 340 14.17 7.57 -22.66
N THR A 341 13.16 7.19 -23.41
CA THR A 341 11.92 7.93 -23.57
C THR A 341 10.73 7.02 -23.23
N ALA A 342 9.73 7.60 -22.60
CA ALA A 342 8.41 6.98 -22.40
C ALA A 342 7.37 7.61 -23.35
N ASP A 343 7.81 8.41 -24.33
CA ASP A 343 6.92 8.96 -25.34
C ASP A 343 6.36 7.82 -26.21
N PRO A 344 5.04 7.62 -26.25
CA PRO A 344 4.45 6.53 -27.02
C PRO A 344 4.61 6.66 -28.54
N PHE A 345 5.02 7.83 -29.04
CA PHE A 345 5.29 8.08 -30.46
C PHE A 345 6.76 7.81 -30.85
N GLU A 346 7.66 7.68 -29.87
CA GLU A 346 9.08 7.44 -30.09
C GLU A 346 9.55 6.06 -29.60
N ALA A 347 8.68 5.31 -28.91
CA ALA A 347 9.01 4.05 -28.24
C ALA A 347 8.71 2.81 -29.09
#